data_23af0a9f8ef90f2682cdc36b9019fe72
#
_entry.id   23af0a9f8ef90f2682cdc36b9019fe72
#
_cell.length_a   1.000
_cell.length_b   1.000
_cell.length_c   1.000
_cell.angle_alpha   90.00
_cell.angle_beta   90.00
_cell.angle_gamma   90.00
#
_symmetry.space_group_name_H-M   'P 1'
#
loop_
_entity.id
_entity.type
_entity.pdbx_description
1 polymer ?
#
loop_
_entity_poly.entity_id
_entity_poly.type
_entity_poly.pdbx_seq_one_letter_code
_entity_poly.pdbx_strand_id
1 'polypeptide(L)'
;MTAESGQTRRAVLGALTALGVGTAAFQRAIAQQATIRGAIDTEMIEQAEWVAGVTIPESDREGVAAAVARVLQKRDQLYNVDMGYDELPSLRFDPEAADPEAAQRASRKPEHLESFTPKAVQTNNDDGWSWLTIRQLGKALRDGAVTSSELTKYFLDRLQKLDPILKCVVTLTEDLALQQAARADKELAAGRDRGPLHGIPWGAKDLIAVPGYPTTWGAPQFKDQILEDSATVSKKMEAAGAVLIAKLSLGALAMGDRWFGGQTKNPWNPEQGSSGSSAGSASAVAAGAVPVALGSETLGSIVSPSKRCGLTGLRPTFGRVSRAGCMSLSWSMDKIGPIARSVDDCGIVFDVLHGNDPADPTTVDRWFDWPMKTDLKDLKVGRVENVRRTPEEDQLLRILEECGADIVPVRLPDEFSEWALTVMLDAEAAAVFHPLVADNNLEGINSWSQIFQKMHYFSAVDYLHAARVRSRLMKLMHTVFNTVDLYVGSGDLGITNLTGHPTVVQPVLKSDGEYSQPKCATLSGQLYDEATLLAVASIVEHRVQPGQWRPSVDIPKPAVEQPSANGGDN
;
A
#
# COMPACT_ATOMS: atom_id res chain seq x y z
N MET A 1 16.41 -9.69 -60.33
CA MET A 1 16.16 -8.25 -60.17
C MET A 1 14.74 -8.12 -59.65
N THR A 2 14.58 -8.10 -58.35
CA THR A 2 13.33 -7.76 -57.66
C THR A 2 13.64 -6.59 -56.76
N ALA A 3 13.09 -5.42 -57.13
CA ALA A 3 13.23 -4.22 -56.35
C ALA A 3 12.39 -4.33 -55.08
N GLU A 4 13.02 -4.42 -53.94
CA GLU A 4 12.38 -4.16 -52.64
C GLU A 4 11.99 -2.67 -52.60
N SER A 5 10.68 -2.42 -52.58
CA SER A 5 10.10 -1.11 -52.36
C SER A 5 10.28 -0.73 -50.90
N GLY A 6 11.41 -0.20 -50.54
CA GLY A 6 11.59 0.50 -49.27
C GLY A 6 10.59 1.66 -49.20
N GLN A 7 9.57 1.52 -48.40
CA GLN A 7 8.68 2.62 -48.08
C GLN A 7 9.53 3.71 -47.44
N THR A 8 9.66 4.85 -48.11
CA THR A 8 10.45 5.97 -47.59
C THR A 8 9.76 6.54 -46.33
N ARG A 9 10.56 7.02 -45.37
CA ARG A 9 10.12 7.76 -44.16
C ARG A 9 8.99 8.77 -44.45
N ARG A 10 9.00 9.38 -45.66
CA ARG A 10 7.97 10.31 -46.12
C ARG A 10 6.63 9.64 -46.47
N ALA A 11 6.64 8.42 -46.97
CA ALA A 11 5.42 7.70 -47.32
C ALA A 11 4.71 7.22 -46.05
N VAL A 12 5.45 6.79 -45.04
CA VAL A 12 4.91 6.43 -43.71
C VAL A 12 4.35 7.66 -43.00
N LEU A 13 5.06 8.80 -43.02
CA LEU A 13 4.57 10.08 -42.50
C LEU A 13 3.30 10.56 -43.20
N GLY A 14 3.26 10.45 -44.55
CA GLY A 14 2.07 10.82 -45.32
C GLY A 14 0.84 9.96 -45.00
N ALA A 15 1.02 8.69 -44.82
CA ALA A 15 -0.05 7.76 -44.42
C ALA A 15 -0.54 8.03 -42.99
N LEU A 16 0.37 8.33 -42.08
CA LEU A 16 0.08 8.68 -40.68
C LEU A 16 -0.66 10.00 -40.56
N THR A 17 -0.30 11.03 -41.33
CA THR A 17 -0.95 12.33 -41.34
C THR A 17 -2.36 12.25 -41.97
N ALA A 18 -2.53 11.43 -43.02
CA ALA A 18 -3.82 11.22 -43.68
C ALA A 18 -4.87 10.47 -42.83
N LEU A 19 -4.43 9.77 -41.79
CA LEU A 19 -5.30 8.95 -40.92
C LEU A 19 -5.66 9.66 -39.60
N GLY A 20 -5.23 10.90 -39.37
CA GLY A 20 -5.52 11.62 -38.11
C GLY A 20 -4.89 10.96 -36.88
N VAL A 21 -3.65 10.51 -37.01
CA VAL A 21 -3.11 9.47 -36.19
C VAL A 21 -2.58 9.96 -34.86
N GLY A 22 -3.31 9.58 -33.82
CA GLY A 22 -2.73 9.25 -32.53
C GLY A 22 -2.08 7.85 -32.52
N THR A 23 -1.50 7.48 -31.41
CA THR A 23 -0.77 6.25 -31.09
C THR A 23 -1.39 4.92 -31.58
N ALA A 24 -2.71 4.87 -31.82
CA ALA A 24 -3.42 3.67 -32.23
C ALA A 24 -3.06 3.13 -33.64
N ALA A 25 -2.80 4.02 -34.61
CA ALA A 25 -2.39 3.57 -35.95
C ALA A 25 -0.94 3.08 -35.95
N PHE A 26 -0.08 3.67 -35.14
CA PHE A 26 1.27 3.23 -34.92
C PHE A 26 1.30 1.83 -34.24
N GLN A 27 0.49 1.61 -33.21
CA GLN A 27 0.41 0.31 -32.56
C GLN A 27 -0.14 -0.80 -33.49
N ARG A 28 -1.09 -0.47 -34.37
CA ARG A 28 -1.54 -1.40 -35.41
C ARG A 28 -0.41 -1.71 -36.39
N ALA A 29 0.40 -0.72 -36.78
CA ALA A 29 1.54 -0.93 -37.66
C ALA A 29 2.59 -1.83 -37.00
N ILE A 30 2.91 -1.61 -35.72
CA ILE A 30 3.80 -2.51 -34.95
C ILE A 30 3.20 -3.92 -34.84
N ALA A 31 1.93 -4.03 -34.46
CA ALA A 31 1.28 -5.33 -34.32
C ALA A 31 1.24 -6.11 -35.65
N GLN A 32 0.97 -5.42 -36.74
CA GLN A 32 1.01 -6.00 -38.09
C GLN A 32 2.43 -6.40 -38.48
N GLN A 33 3.42 -5.56 -38.16
CA GLN A 33 4.82 -5.87 -38.42
C GLN A 33 5.32 -7.02 -37.54
N ALA A 34 4.95 -7.06 -36.26
CA ALA A 34 5.24 -8.16 -35.36
C ALA A 34 4.62 -9.48 -35.81
N THR A 35 3.40 -9.45 -36.36
CA THR A 35 2.74 -10.62 -36.95
C THR A 35 3.50 -11.12 -38.19
N ILE A 36 4.05 -10.23 -38.99
CA ILE A 36 4.84 -10.56 -40.19
C ILE A 36 6.26 -11.03 -39.84
N ARG A 37 6.89 -10.40 -38.80
CA ARG A 37 8.28 -10.70 -38.38
C ARG A 37 8.39 -11.66 -37.20
N GLY A 38 7.29 -12.01 -36.55
CA GLY A 38 7.26 -12.95 -35.43
C GLY A 38 7.63 -12.39 -34.05
N ALA A 39 8.25 -11.23 -33.94
CA ALA A 39 8.60 -10.57 -32.65
C ALA A 39 8.85 -9.07 -32.83
N ILE A 40 8.66 -8.31 -31.76
CA ILE A 40 9.10 -6.90 -31.69
C ILE A 40 10.60 -6.91 -31.39
N ASP A 41 11.38 -6.17 -32.18
CA ASP A 41 12.83 -6.06 -32.06
C ASP A 41 13.27 -4.63 -31.69
N THR A 42 14.56 -4.47 -31.45
CA THR A 42 15.19 -3.19 -31.07
C THR A 42 15.12 -2.14 -32.19
N GLU A 43 15.17 -2.58 -33.46
CA GLU A 43 15.06 -1.67 -34.61
C GLU A 43 13.66 -1.07 -34.70
N MET A 44 12.61 -1.85 -34.42
CA MET A 44 11.23 -1.34 -34.35
C MET A 44 11.07 -0.30 -33.25
N ILE A 45 11.68 -0.51 -32.09
CA ILE A 45 11.64 0.46 -30.98
C ILE A 45 12.33 1.75 -31.40
N GLU A 46 13.53 1.67 -31.96
CA GLU A 46 14.27 2.85 -32.44
C GLU A 46 13.48 3.66 -33.48
N GLN A 47 12.86 2.98 -34.44
CA GLN A 47 12.04 3.62 -35.46
C GLN A 47 10.77 4.27 -34.90
N ALA A 48 10.35 3.84 -33.72
CA ALA A 48 9.12 4.27 -33.08
C ALA A 48 9.30 5.40 -32.06
N GLU A 49 10.51 5.64 -31.58
CA GLU A 49 10.82 6.64 -30.54
C GLU A 49 10.25 8.02 -30.85
N TRP A 50 10.40 8.48 -32.09
CA TRP A 50 9.93 9.81 -32.47
C TRP A 50 8.41 9.96 -32.49
N VAL A 51 7.65 8.85 -32.72
CA VAL A 51 6.17 8.84 -32.65
C VAL A 51 5.74 8.81 -31.20
N ALA A 52 6.44 8.05 -30.36
CA ALA A 52 6.17 7.95 -28.93
C ALA A 52 6.61 9.21 -28.16
N GLY A 53 7.45 10.08 -28.77
CA GLY A 53 7.96 11.30 -28.13
C GLY A 53 8.99 11.03 -27.03
N VAL A 54 9.70 9.91 -27.11
CA VAL A 54 10.73 9.51 -26.14
C VAL A 54 12.01 9.11 -26.85
N THR A 55 13.14 9.20 -26.15
CA THR A 55 14.43 8.65 -26.59
C THR A 55 14.83 7.53 -25.64
N ILE A 56 15.10 6.34 -26.18
CA ILE A 56 15.44 5.15 -25.40
C ILE A 56 16.92 4.83 -25.61
N PRO A 57 17.74 4.76 -24.55
CA PRO A 57 19.13 4.33 -24.66
C PRO A 57 19.22 2.97 -25.37
N GLU A 58 20.26 2.80 -26.21
CA GLU A 58 20.47 1.55 -26.97
C GLU A 58 20.52 0.32 -26.05
N SER A 59 21.14 0.47 -24.86
CA SER A 59 21.20 -0.59 -23.84
C SER A 59 19.83 -1.07 -23.34
N ASP A 60 18.80 -0.25 -23.44
CA ASP A 60 17.47 -0.51 -22.86
C ASP A 60 16.48 -1.03 -23.92
N ARG A 61 16.77 -0.84 -25.21
CA ARG A 61 15.85 -1.15 -26.31
C ARG A 61 15.40 -2.60 -26.35
N GLU A 62 16.28 -3.57 -26.04
CA GLU A 62 15.90 -4.99 -25.98
C GLU A 62 14.87 -5.24 -24.86
N GLY A 63 15.11 -4.68 -23.69
CA GLY A 63 14.18 -4.76 -22.56
C GLY A 63 12.83 -4.11 -22.86
N VAL A 64 12.86 -2.96 -23.53
CA VAL A 64 11.66 -2.23 -23.95
C VAL A 64 10.90 -2.99 -25.01
N ALA A 65 11.56 -3.58 -26.02
CA ALA A 65 10.93 -4.43 -27.05
C ALA A 65 10.17 -5.61 -26.43
N ALA A 66 10.82 -6.32 -25.50
CA ALA A 66 10.18 -7.42 -24.76
C ALA A 66 9.00 -6.92 -23.88
N ALA A 67 9.11 -5.74 -23.30
CA ALA A 67 8.04 -5.13 -22.50
C ALA A 67 6.85 -4.71 -23.37
N VAL A 68 7.08 -4.10 -24.53
CA VAL A 68 6.04 -3.74 -25.52
C VAL A 68 5.31 -4.99 -26.00
N ALA A 69 6.02 -6.08 -26.30
CA ALA A 69 5.39 -7.35 -26.68
C ALA A 69 4.40 -7.87 -25.61
N ARG A 70 4.77 -7.76 -24.33
CA ARG A 70 3.88 -8.12 -23.21
C ARG A 70 2.67 -7.20 -23.11
N VAL A 71 2.82 -5.90 -23.37
CA VAL A 71 1.69 -4.95 -23.39
C VAL A 71 0.71 -5.29 -24.50
N LEU A 72 1.20 -5.66 -25.69
CA LEU A 72 0.34 -6.09 -26.80
C LEU A 72 -0.46 -7.35 -26.44
N GLN A 73 0.15 -8.31 -25.72
CA GLN A 73 -0.58 -9.48 -25.23
C GLN A 73 -1.70 -9.08 -24.22
N LYS A 74 -1.43 -8.16 -23.30
CA LYS A 74 -2.46 -7.63 -22.39
C LYS A 74 -3.59 -6.94 -23.15
N ARG A 75 -3.23 -6.13 -24.16
CA ARG A 75 -4.21 -5.49 -25.03
C ARG A 75 -5.12 -6.50 -25.71
N ASP A 76 -4.55 -7.56 -26.27
CA ASP A 76 -5.35 -8.59 -26.94
C ASP A 76 -6.32 -9.28 -25.97
N GLN A 77 -5.91 -9.50 -24.69
CA GLN A 77 -6.81 -10.01 -23.65
C GLN A 77 -7.96 -9.04 -23.35
N LEU A 78 -7.69 -7.73 -23.29
CA LEU A 78 -8.74 -6.71 -23.05
C LEU A 78 -9.75 -6.65 -24.19
N TYR A 79 -9.29 -6.73 -25.45
CA TYR A 79 -10.17 -6.69 -26.62
C TYR A 79 -10.98 -7.99 -26.82
N ASN A 80 -10.58 -9.09 -26.15
CA ASN A 80 -11.36 -10.32 -26.13
C ASN A 80 -12.54 -10.29 -25.14
N VAL A 81 -12.63 -9.25 -24.30
CA VAL A 81 -13.80 -9.06 -23.44
C VAL A 81 -14.93 -8.45 -24.26
N ASP A 82 -16.03 -9.17 -24.37
CA ASP A 82 -17.23 -8.69 -25.06
C ASP A 82 -17.88 -7.54 -24.28
N MET A 83 -17.87 -6.33 -24.84
CA MET A 83 -18.30 -5.09 -24.20
C MET A 83 -19.49 -4.47 -24.94
N GLY A 84 -20.61 -4.27 -24.22
CA GLY A 84 -21.77 -3.53 -24.72
C GLY A 84 -21.45 -2.04 -24.99
N TYR A 85 -22.26 -1.40 -25.86
CA TYR A 85 -22.12 0.04 -26.14
C TYR A 85 -22.48 0.94 -24.95
N ASP A 86 -23.28 0.42 -24.03
CA ASP A 86 -23.77 1.09 -22.81
C ASP A 86 -22.85 0.94 -21.61
N GLU A 87 -21.75 0.19 -21.73
CA GLU A 87 -20.74 0.07 -20.68
C GLU A 87 -19.82 1.29 -20.66
N LEU A 88 -20.01 2.17 -19.67
CA LEU A 88 -19.27 3.41 -19.54
C LEU A 88 -17.86 3.19 -18.97
N PRO A 89 -16.84 3.93 -19.45
CA PRO A 89 -15.50 3.87 -18.89
C PRO A 89 -15.45 4.54 -17.51
N SER A 90 -14.76 3.91 -16.55
CA SER A 90 -14.49 4.48 -15.23
C SER A 90 -13.34 5.50 -15.29
N LEU A 91 -13.55 6.65 -15.93
CA LEU A 91 -12.54 7.70 -16.10
C LEU A 91 -12.26 8.46 -14.80
N ARG A 92 -13.34 8.80 -14.06
CA ARG A 92 -13.22 9.19 -12.65
C ARG A 92 -13.53 7.93 -11.85
N PHE A 93 -12.54 7.40 -11.16
CA PHE A 93 -12.79 6.20 -10.37
C PHE A 93 -13.71 6.54 -9.20
N ASP A 94 -14.87 5.92 -9.22
CA ASP A 94 -15.87 5.97 -8.18
C ASP A 94 -16.29 4.52 -7.86
N PRO A 95 -15.89 3.98 -6.71
CA PRO A 95 -16.21 2.61 -6.36
C PRO A 95 -17.72 2.37 -6.19
N GLU A 96 -18.50 3.41 -5.87
CA GLU A 96 -19.95 3.32 -5.71
C GLU A 96 -20.69 3.18 -7.04
N ALA A 97 -20.05 3.49 -8.17
CA ALA A 97 -20.74 3.49 -9.49
C ALA A 97 -21.38 2.14 -9.86
N ALA A 98 -20.90 1.02 -9.30
CA ALA A 98 -21.47 -0.30 -9.50
C ALA A 98 -22.25 -0.81 -8.28
N ASP A 99 -22.28 -0.07 -7.19
CA ASP A 99 -22.97 -0.41 -5.94
C ASP A 99 -23.74 0.79 -5.38
N PRO A 100 -24.93 1.08 -5.94
CA PRO A 100 -25.72 2.26 -5.53
C PRO A 100 -26.16 2.24 -4.06
N GLU A 101 -26.14 1.07 -3.41
CA GLU A 101 -26.54 0.92 -2.01
C GLU A 101 -25.37 1.12 -1.05
N ALA A 102 -24.11 1.17 -1.53
CA ALA A 102 -22.92 1.32 -0.69
C ALA A 102 -23.01 2.56 0.22
N ALA A 103 -23.46 3.70 -0.33
CA ALA A 103 -23.65 4.92 0.44
C ALA A 103 -24.71 4.77 1.54
N GLN A 104 -25.79 4.00 1.29
CA GLN A 104 -26.86 3.78 2.28
C GLN A 104 -26.38 2.82 3.38
N ARG A 105 -25.67 1.75 3.04
CA ARG A 105 -25.08 0.84 4.03
C ARG A 105 -24.10 1.57 4.93
N ALA A 106 -23.20 2.33 4.36
CA ALA A 106 -22.20 3.13 5.07
C ALA A 106 -22.76 4.30 5.89
N SER A 107 -24.04 4.65 5.72
CA SER A 107 -24.73 5.68 6.51
C SER A 107 -25.47 5.11 7.70
N ARG A 108 -25.60 3.79 7.81
CA ARG A 108 -26.30 3.15 8.94
C ARG A 108 -25.39 3.07 10.15
N LYS A 109 -25.66 3.91 11.14
CA LYS A 109 -25.04 3.77 12.45
C LYS A 109 -25.66 2.54 13.15
N PRO A 110 -24.87 1.54 13.61
CA PRO A 110 -25.39 0.44 14.41
C PRO A 110 -26.07 0.97 15.67
N GLU A 111 -27.21 0.38 16.04
CA GLU A 111 -28.02 0.86 17.17
C GLU A 111 -27.34 0.66 18.53
N HIS A 112 -26.36 -0.22 18.64
CA HIS A 112 -25.67 -0.54 19.89
C HIS A 112 -24.15 -0.61 19.72
N LEU A 113 -23.48 0.44 20.13
CA LEU A 113 -22.01 0.47 20.31
C LEU A 113 -21.71 0.28 21.81
N GLU A 114 -21.22 -0.89 22.19
CA GLU A 114 -20.58 -1.03 23.49
C GLU A 114 -19.09 -0.70 23.38
N SER A 115 -18.62 0.18 24.25
CA SER A 115 -17.19 0.50 24.31
C SER A 115 -16.38 -0.72 24.71
N PHE A 116 -15.32 -1.03 23.93
CA PHE A 116 -14.33 -2.03 24.29
C PHE A 116 -13.37 -1.44 25.31
N THR A 117 -13.29 -2.04 26.49
CA THR A 117 -12.25 -1.70 27.46
C THR A 117 -11.13 -2.73 27.37
N PRO A 118 -9.92 -2.37 26.88
CA PRO A 118 -8.80 -3.31 26.81
C PRO A 118 -8.48 -3.83 28.21
N LYS A 119 -8.26 -5.14 28.34
CA LYS A 119 -7.69 -5.69 29.58
C LYS A 119 -6.27 -5.16 29.74
N ALA A 120 -5.93 -4.68 30.94
CA ALA A 120 -4.57 -4.31 31.26
C ALA A 120 -3.63 -5.51 31.02
N VAL A 121 -2.68 -5.35 30.09
CA VAL A 121 -1.60 -6.31 29.92
C VAL A 121 -0.55 -5.98 30.97
N GLN A 122 -0.20 -6.94 31.81
CA GLN A 122 0.96 -6.80 32.68
C GLN A 122 2.21 -6.76 31.80
N THR A 123 2.91 -5.64 31.83
CA THR A 123 4.22 -5.53 31.19
C THR A 123 5.26 -6.18 32.05
N ASN A 124 5.95 -7.20 31.57
CA ASN A 124 7.23 -7.59 32.13
C ASN A 124 8.22 -6.45 31.79
N ASN A 125 8.89 -5.93 32.81
CA ASN A 125 9.78 -4.75 32.71
C ASN A 125 10.97 -4.92 31.74
N ASP A 126 11.21 -6.12 31.21
CA ASP A 126 12.33 -6.41 30.30
C ASP A 126 12.07 -6.02 28.85
N ASP A 127 10.82 -5.89 28.41
CA ASP A 127 10.45 -5.60 27.00
C ASP A 127 10.19 -4.11 26.72
N GLY A 128 10.17 -3.26 27.72
CA GLY A 128 9.94 -1.82 27.60
C GLY A 128 8.61 -1.46 26.91
N TRP A 129 8.54 -0.28 26.28
CA TRP A 129 7.33 0.27 25.65
C TRP A 129 7.06 -0.28 24.24
N SER A 130 8.01 -1.01 23.64
CA SER A 130 8.01 -1.43 22.23
C SER A 130 6.81 -2.22 21.79
N TRP A 131 6.24 -3.03 22.69
CA TRP A 131 5.23 -4.04 22.34
C TRP A 131 3.85 -3.70 22.84
N LEU A 132 3.69 -2.52 23.43
CA LEU A 132 2.39 -2.04 23.89
C LEU A 132 1.54 -1.54 22.71
N THR A 133 0.23 -1.71 22.83
CA THR A 133 -0.76 -1.11 21.92
C THR A 133 -0.90 0.39 22.17
N ILE A 134 -1.50 1.11 21.24
CA ILE A 134 -1.80 2.54 21.39
C ILE A 134 -2.58 2.81 22.69
N ARG A 135 -3.60 1.97 22.99
CA ARG A 135 -4.37 2.15 24.24
C ARG A 135 -3.54 1.93 25.50
N GLN A 136 -2.64 0.96 25.49
CA GLN A 136 -1.76 0.69 26.63
C GLN A 136 -0.74 1.82 26.84
N LEU A 137 -0.13 2.30 25.75
CA LEU A 137 0.75 3.48 25.79
C LEU A 137 -0.02 4.73 26.23
N GLY A 138 -1.21 4.95 25.68
CA GLY A 138 -2.08 6.04 26.07
C GLY A 138 -2.51 5.98 27.54
N LYS A 139 -2.76 4.79 28.09
CA LYS A 139 -3.01 4.63 29.52
C LYS A 139 -1.78 4.98 30.36
N ALA A 140 -0.59 4.50 29.96
CA ALA A 140 0.66 4.82 30.68
C ALA A 140 0.94 6.34 30.72
N LEU A 141 0.67 7.05 29.61
CA LEU A 141 0.78 8.50 29.53
C LEU A 141 -0.19 9.21 30.50
N ARG A 142 -1.45 8.76 30.55
CA ARG A 142 -2.50 9.34 31.40
C ARG A 142 -2.32 9.04 32.88
N ASP A 143 -1.80 7.86 33.20
CA ASP A 143 -1.44 7.46 34.58
C ASP A 143 -0.13 8.14 35.06
N GLY A 144 0.60 8.85 34.18
CA GLY A 144 1.88 9.47 34.51
C GLY A 144 3.03 8.46 34.70
N ALA A 145 2.87 7.23 34.20
CA ALA A 145 3.92 6.19 34.24
C ALA A 145 5.08 6.50 33.27
N VAL A 146 4.81 7.30 32.25
CA VAL A 146 5.78 7.79 31.26
C VAL A 146 5.26 9.11 30.70
N THR A 147 6.13 10.01 30.30
CA THR A 147 5.80 11.21 29.54
C THR A 147 5.89 10.93 28.04
N SER A 148 5.21 11.73 27.21
CA SER A 148 5.33 11.64 25.75
C SER A 148 6.77 11.91 25.30
N SER A 149 7.47 12.84 25.97
CA SER A 149 8.88 13.13 25.70
C SER A 149 9.80 11.94 25.98
N GLU A 150 9.60 11.21 27.08
CA GLU A 150 10.35 10.01 27.40
C GLU A 150 10.05 8.87 26.43
N LEU A 151 8.76 8.67 26.11
CA LEU A 151 8.31 7.67 25.15
C LEU A 151 8.88 7.93 23.74
N THR A 152 8.87 9.20 23.32
CA THR A 152 9.44 9.62 22.03
C THR A 152 10.94 9.33 21.96
N LYS A 153 11.70 9.68 22.99
CA LYS A 153 13.15 9.39 23.07
C LYS A 153 13.41 7.89 23.02
N TYR A 154 12.61 7.08 23.72
CA TYR A 154 12.73 5.63 23.70
C TYR A 154 12.59 5.06 22.27
N PHE A 155 11.57 5.50 21.50
CA PHE A 155 11.37 4.99 20.15
C PHE A 155 12.39 5.55 19.14
N LEU A 156 12.84 6.80 19.30
CA LEU A 156 13.93 7.35 18.48
C LEU A 156 15.23 6.56 18.68
N ASP A 157 15.62 6.30 19.92
CA ASP A 157 16.80 5.47 20.25
C ASP A 157 16.70 4.06 19.66
N ARG A 158 15.49 3.47 19.74
CA ARG A 158 15.25 2.14 19.18
C ARG A 158 15.35 2.12 17.66
N LEU A 159 14.81 3.11 16.96
CA LEU A 159 14.96 3.26 15.52
C LEU A 159 16.42 3.42 15.12
N GLN A 160 17.19 4.28 15.80
CA GLN A 160 18.61 4.49 15.54
C GLN A 160 19.43 3.19 15.71
N LYS A 161 19.11 2.37 16.70
CA LYS A 161 19.81 1.09 16.96
C LYS A 161 19.46 0.00 15.94
N LEU A 162 18.22 -0.01 15.43
CA LEU A 162 17.75 -1.07 14.52
C LEU A 162 17.96 -0.72 13.04
N ASP A 163 18.02 0.55 12.68
CA ASP A 163 18.09 0.99 11.28
C ASP A 163 19.35 0.49 10.54
N PRO A 164 20.53 0.40 11.14
CA PRO A 164 21.72 -0.17 10.47
C PRO A 164 21.48 -1.59 9.94
N ILE A 165 20.61 -2.38 10.60
CA ILE A 165 20.23 -3.74 10.21
C ILE A 165 19.05 -3.71 9.25
N LEU A 166 18.00 -2.97 9.60
CA LEU A 166 16.70 -3.02 8.92
C LEU A 166 16.60 -2.11 7.70
N LYS A 167 17.37 -1.03 7.65
CA LYS A 167 17.32 0.00 6.60
C LYS A 167 15.88 0.48 6.36
N CYS A 168 15.19 0.79 7.47
CA CYS A 168 13.79 1.16 7.45
C CYS A 168 13.53 2.67 7.59
N VAL A 169 14.57 3.46 7.89
CA VAL A 169 14.47 4.91 8.10
C VAL A 169 15.12 5.67 6.96
N VAL A 170 14.39 6.64 6.40
CA VAL A 170 14.95 7.64 5.46
C VAL A 170 15.44 8.84 6.24
N THR A 171 14.60 9.36 7.15
CA THR A 171 14.89 10.56 7.94
C THR A 171 14.25 10.43 9.32
N LEU A 172 15.02 10.65 10.38
CA LEU A 172 14.48 10.88 11.71
C LEU A 172 13.98 12.33 11.80
N THR A 173 12.81 12.51 12.39
CA THR A 173 12.20 13.84 12.58
C THR A 173 12.36 14.31 14.03
N GLU A 174 13.57 14.15 14.59
CA GLU A 174 13.85 14.29 16.04
C GLU A 174 13.41 15.64 16.62
N ASP A 175 13.79 16.75 15.98
CA ASP A 175 13.44 18.08 16.48
C ASP A 175 11.91 18.30 16.51
N LEU A 176 11.20 17.90 15.43
CA LEU A 176 9.75 17.95 15.36
C LEU A 176 9.11 17.04 16.41
N ALA A 177 9.63 15.81 16.53
CA ALA A 177 9.13 14.82 17.47
C ALA A 177 9.21 15.31 18.92
N LEU A 178 10.36 15.85 19.31
CA LEU A 178 10.55 16.38 20.67
C LEU A 178 9.67 17.61 20.95
N GLN A 179 9.45 18.48 19.94
CA GLN A 179 8.53 19.61 20.07
C GLN A 179 7.08 19.14 20.22
N GLN A 180 6.63 18.18 19.40
CA GLN A 180 5.28 17.62 19.48
C GLN A 180 5.07 16.89 20.81
N ALA A 181 6.04 16.11 21.27
CA ALA A 181 5.98 15.39 22.54
C ALA A 181 5.90 16.33 23.74
N ALA A 182 6.75 17.36 23.80
CA ALA A 182 6.70 18.36 24.86
C ALA A 182 5.37 19.14 24.86
N ARG A 183 4.76 19.39 23.70
CA ARG A 183 3.42 19.96 23.58
C ARG A 183 2.37 19.01 24.17
N ALA A 184 2.44 17.71 23.82
CA ALA A 184 1.53 16.68 24.33
C ALA A 184 1.62 16.57 25.86
N ASP A 185 2.83 16.54 26.43
CA ASP A 185 3.04 16.50 27.88
C ASP A 185 2.39 17.69 28.58
N LYS A 186 2.60 18.89 28.04
CA LYS A 186 2.01 20.13 28.58
C LYS A 186 0.48 20.12 28.48
N GLU A 187 -0.09 19.63 27.40
CA GLU A 187 -1.54 19.57 27.22
C GLU A 187 -2.18 18.53 28.12
N LEU A 188 -1.61 17.33 28.25
CA LEU A 188 -2.09 16.27 29.14
C LEU A 188 -2.02 16.72 30.60
N ALA A 189 -0.91 17.34 31.02
CA ALA A 189 -0.78 17.90 32.36
C ALA A 189 -1.81 19.01 32.67
N ALA A 190 -2.28 19.72 31.64
CA ALA A 190 -3.34 20.74 31.76
C ALA A 190 -4.76 20.17 31.62
N GLY A 191 -4.92 18.83 31.55
CA GLY A 191 -6.21 18.13 31.37
C GLY A 191 -6.81 18.24 29.96
N ARG A 192 -6.02 18.69 28.99
CA ARG A 192 -6.44 18.71 27.56
C ARG A 192 -6.00 17.44 26.87
N ASP A 193 -6.92 16.53 26.71
CA ASP A 193 -6.70 15.25 26.03
C ASP A 193 -7.33 15.30 24.64
N ARG A 194 -6.53 14.98 23.59
CA ARG A 194 -6.97 14.96 22.18
C ARG A 194 -7.46 13.58 21.72
N GLY A 195 -7.48 12.59 22.60
CA GLY A 195 -7.92 11.23 22.29
C GLY A 195 -6.79 10.20 22.25
N PRO A 196 -7.07 9.00 21.73
CA PRO A 196 -6.18 7.83 21.88
C PRO A 196 -4.75 8.02 21.34
N LEU A 197 -4.56 8.85 20.32
CA LEU A 197 -3.26 9.11 19.69
C LEU A 197 -2.45 10.22 20.38
N HIS A 198 -3.01 10.90 21.40
CA HIS A 198 -2.34 12.02 22.04
C HIS A 198 -1.04 11.57 22.75
N GLY A 199 0.09 12.10 22.27
CA GLY A 199 1.42 11.77 22.78
C GLY A 199 2.01 10.47 22.25
N ILE A 200 1.36 9.78 21.31
CA ILE A 200 1.80 8.48 20.75
C ILE A 200 2.74 8.69 19.56
N PRO A 201 3.96 8.10 19.57
CA PRO A 201 4.87 8.13 18.45
C PRO A 201 4.35 7.33 17.24
N TRP A 202 4.61 7.83 16.01
CA TRP A 202 4.26 7.15 14.77
C TRP A 202 5.28 7.40 13.66
N GLY A 203 5.24 6.58 12.60
CA GLY A 203 6.09 6.71 11.43
C GLY A 203 5.31 6.92 10.14
N ALA A 204 5.81 7.81 9.28
CA ALA A 204 5.21 8.12 7.99
C ALA A 204 6.00 7.44 6.84
N LYS A 205 5.33 6.68 5.96
CA LYS A 205 5.94 6.27 4.70
C LYS A 205 6.46 7.50 3.95
N ASP A 206 7.67 7.44 3.41
CA ASP A 206 8.39 8.61 2.88
C ASP A 206 7.89 9.10 1.51
N LEU A 207 6.64 8.85 1.20
CA LEU A 207 5.87 9.52 0.16
C LEU A 207 4.86 10.54 0.72
N ILE A 208 4.70 10.58 2.04
CA ILE A 208 3.82 11.48 2.77
C ILE A 208 4.59 12.76 3.08
N ALA A 209 4.16 13.90 2.56
CA ALA A 209 4.85 15.17 2.74
C ALA A 209 4.79 15.68 4.18
N VAL A 210 5.95 16.11 4.68
CA VAL A 210 6.13 16.77 5.97
C VAL A 210 7.09 17.95 5.75
N PRO A 211 6.64 19.20 5.90
CA PRO A 211 7.47 20.39 5.67
C PRO A 211 8.74 20.39 6.53
N GLY A 212 9.83 20.86 5.95
CA GLY A 212 11.14 20.94 6.60
C GLY A 212 11.94 19.62 6.60
N TYR A 213 11.36 18.53 6.13
CA TYR A 213 12.02 17.23 6.02
C TYR A 213 11.95 16.70 4.58
N PRO A 214 13.01 16.01 4.09
CA PRO A 214 12.98 15.39 2.78
C PRO A 214 11.79 14.45 2.61
N THR A 215 11.17 14.48 1.44
CA THR A 215 10.14 13.53 1.00
C THR A 215 10.62 12.91 -0.30
N THR A 216 11.35 11.80 -0.18
CA THR A 216 12.27 11.31 -1.20
C THR A 216 11.64 10.31 -2.18
N TRP A 217 10.42 9.83 -1.88
CA TRP A 217 9.76 8.77 -2.64
C TRP A 217 10.62 7.51 -2.84
N GLY A 218 11.66 7.36 -2.01
CA GLY A 218 12.63 6.25 -2.06
C GLY A 218 13.55 6.26 -3.28
N ALA A 219 13.46 7.28 -4.15
CA ALA A 219 14.18 7.37 -5.42
C ALA A 219 15.33 8.41 -5.34
N PRO A 220 16.51 8.09 -5.93
CA PRO A 220 17.68 8.98 -5.84
C PRO A 220 17.44 10.36 -6.44
N GLN A 221 16.54 10.48 -7.44
CA GLN A 221 16.17 11.74 -8.08
C GLN A 221 15.53 12.75 -7.12
N PHE A 222 14.90 12.27 -6.08
CA PHE A 222 14.12 13.06 -5.11
C PHE A 222 14.71 13.04 -3.70
N LYS A 223 15.95 12.54 -3.51
CA LYS A 223 16.57 12.36 -2.19
C LYS A 223 16.65 13.64 -1.34
N ASP A 224 16.76 14.78 -1.99
CA ASP A 224 16.88 16.09 -1.34
C ASP A 224 15.60 16.94 -1.50
N GLN A 225 14.49 16.34 -1.97
CA GLN A 225 13.25 17.05 -2.22
C GLN A 225 12.57 17.46 -0.91
N ILE A 226 12.37 18.77 -0.73
CA ILE A 226 11.55 19.35 0.33
C ILE A 226 10.23 19.83 -0.27
N LEU A 227 9.11 19.35 0.28
CA LEU A 227 7.77 19.82 -0.08
C LEU A 227 7.29 20.81 0.98
N GLU A 228 6.73 21.93 0.52
CA GLU A 228 6.32 23.02 1.42
C GLU A 228 5.01 22.73 2.16
N ASP A 229 4.11 22.00 1.49
CA ASP A 229 2.80 21.65 2.05
C ASP A 229 2.84 20.32 2.79
N SER A 230 2.23 20.29 3.98
CA SER A 230 2.02 19.04 4.72
C SER A 230 0.88 18.23 4.12
N ALA A 231 1.06 16.92 4.02
CA ALA A 231 -0.02 16.03 3.63
C ALA A 231 -1.19 16.08 4.62
N THR A 232 -2.41 15.96 4.11
CA THR A 232 -3.63 15.97 4.96
C THR A 232 -3.57 14.92 6.06
N VAL A 233 -3.07 13.72 5.78
CA VAL A 233 -2.92 12.67 6.80
C VAL A 233 -1.94 13.06 7.90
N SER A 234 -0.84 13.78 7.57
CA SER A 234 0.09 14.31 8.59
C SER A 234 -0.58 15.37 9.45
N LYS A 235 -1.36 16.27 8.86
CA LYS A 235 -2.15 17.29 9.58
C LYS A 235 -3.16 16.65 10.53
N LYS A 236 -3.88 15.62 10.09
CA LYS A 236 -4.86 14.90 10.91
C LYS A 236 -4.20 14.17 12.09
N MET A 237 -3.07 13.48 11.86
CA MET A 237 -2.30 12.83 12.93
C MET A 237 -1.78 13.86 13.94
N GLU A 238 -1.24 14.99 13.51
CA GLU A 238 -0.80 16.06 14.39
C GLU A 238 -1.98 16.69 15.16
N ALA A 239 -3.12 16.90 14.53
CA ALA A 239 -4.33 17.41 15.20
C ALA A 239 -4.83 16.46 16.30
N ALA A 240 -4.68 15.14 16.11
CA ALA A 240 -4.95 14.12 17.13
C ALA A 240 -3.86 14.06 18.23
N GLY A 241 -2.80 14.87 18.13
CA GLY A 241 -1.71 14.92 19.11
C GLY A 241 -0.66 13.82 18.97
N ALA A 242 -0.66 13.06 17.86
CA ALA A 242 0.34 12.05 17.58
C ALA A 242 1.71 12.70 17.27
N VAL A 243 2.80 11.99 17.59
CA VAL A 243 4.19 12.47 17.51
C VAL A 243 4.89 11.78 16.33
N LEU A 244 5.22 12.54 15.28
CA LEU A 244 5.94 12.00 14.13
C LEU A 244 7.43 11.85 14.46
N ILE A 245 7.94 10.61 14.46
CA ILE A 245 9.34 10.34 14.83
C ILE A 245 10.24 10.00 13.63
N ALA A 246 9.66 9.56 12.51
CA ALA A 246 10.46 9.20 11.34
C ALA A 246 9.67 9.22 10.04
N LYS A 247 10.38 9.54 8.94
CA LYS A 247 10.03 9.21 7.57
C LYS A 247 10.61 7.83 7.26
N LEU A 248 9.75 6.86 6.96
CA LEU A 248 10.09 5.45 6.82
C LEU A 248 10.26 5.06 5.35
N SER A 249 11.21 4.19 5.06
CA SER A 249 11.60 3.82 3.70
C SER A 249 10.45 3.18 2.90
N LEU A 250 10.54 3.36 1.59
CA LEU A 250 9.69 2.67 0.63
C LEU A 250 10.53 2.28 -0.59
N GLY A 251 10.13 1.23 -1.29
CA GLY A 251 10.76 0.95 -2.57
C GLY A 251 10.61 2.13 -3.53
N ALA A 252 11.65 2.40 -4.32
CA ALA A 252 11.72 3.58 -5.18
C ALA A 252 10.43 3.75 -6.00
N LEU A 253 9.84 4.95 -5.93
CA LEU A 253 8.57 5.31 -6.56
C LEU A 253 7.46 4.28 -6.25
N ALA A 254 7.39 3.85 -4.99
CA ALA A 254 6.40 2.90 -4.48
C ALA A 254 6.43 1.51 -5.13
N MET A 255 7.63 0.99 -5.52
CA MET A 255 7.79 -0.37 -6.03
C MET A 255 8.79 -1.20 -5.18
N GLY A 256 8.30 -2.31 -4.58
CA GLY A 256 9.13 -3.25 -3.82
C GLY A 256 9.73 -2.65 -2.54
N ASP A 257 10.87 -3.17 -2.11
CA ASP A 257 11.53 -2.82 -0.85
C ASP A 257 12.96 -2.26 -1.03
N ARG A 258 13.36 -1.97 -2.29
CA ARG A 258 14.65 -1.37 -2.62
C ARG A 258 14.51 0.11 -2.90
N TRP A 259 15.34 0.90 -2.22
CA TRP A 259 15.41 2.35 -2.32
C TRP A 259 16.88 2.79 -2.35
N PHE A 260 17.18 4.08 -2.50
CA PHE A 260 18.58 4.55 -2.60
C PHE A 260 19.43 4.24 -1.36
N GLY A 261 18.84 4.04 -0.18
CA GLY A 261 19.53 3.57 1.03
C GLY A 261 19.74 2.06 1.11
N GLY A 262 19.28 1.29 0.11
CA GLY A 262 19.46 -0.16 0.02
C GLY A 262 18.14 -0.93 0.06
N GLN A 263 18.15 -2.14 0.60
CA GLN A 263 16.95 -2.98 0.76
C GLN A 263 16.48 -3.00 2.21
N THR A 264 15.24 -2.60 2.44
CA THR A 264 14.59 -2.70 3.75
C THR A 264 14.39 -4.17 4.13
N LYS A 265 14.74 -4.54 5.36
CA LYS A 265 14.78 -5.92 5.81
C LYS A 265 13.54 -6.33 6.60
N ASN A 266 13.25 -7.63 6.55
CA ASN A 266 12.23 -8.27 7.36
C ASN A 266 12.79 -8.56 8.78
N PRO A 267 12.23 -8.01 9.86
CA PRO A 267 12.73 -8.24 11.22
C PRO A 267 12.72 -9.71 11.67
N TRP A 268 11.83 -10.51 11.11
CA TRP A 268 11.77 -11.96 11.40
C TRP A 268 12.91 -12.73 10.74
N ASN A 269 13.34 -12.28 9.58
CA ASN A 269 14.48 -12.85 8.85
C ASN A 269 15.22 -11.72 8.11
N PRO A 270 16.27 -11.12 8.69
CA PRO A 270 17.00 -10.01 8.09
C PRO A 270 17.76 -10.34 6.79
N GLU A 271 17.86 -11.61 6.42
CA GLU A 271 18.40 -12.00 5.10
C GLU A 271 17.40 -11.66 3.98
N GLN A 272 16.11 -11.63 4.30
CA GLN A 272 15.04 -11.32 3.37
C GLN A 272 14.68 -9.83 3.40
N GLY A 273 14.16 -9.33 2.28
CA GLY A 273 13.50 -8.05 2.21
C GLY A 273 12.14 -8.06 2.90
N SER A 274 11.69 -6.89 3.34
CA SER A 274 10.38 -6.70 4.01
C SER A 274 9.19 -6.83 3.07
N SER A 275 9.40 -7.00 1.75
CA SER A 275 8.39 -6.66 0.75
C SER A 275 8.01 -5.18 0.81
N GLY A 276 7.10 -4.73 -0.08
CA GLY A 276 6.79 -3.32 -0.15
C GLY A 276 5.49 -3.04 -0.94
N SER A 277 5.28 -1.79 -1.24
CA SER A 277 6.22 -0.66 -1.15
C SER A 277 6.25 0.06 0.21
N SER A 278 5.32 -0.19 1.17
CA SER A 278 5.40 0.35 2.54
C SER A 278 6.42 -0.44 3.38
N ALA A 279 7.65 -0.55 2.85
CA ALA A 279 8.70 -1.42 3.33
C ALA A 279 9.16 -1.05 4.75
N GLY A 280 9.57 0.20 4.96
CA GLY A 280 10.01 0.71 6.26
C GLY A 280 8.88 0.78 7.27
N SER A 281 7.66 1.13 6.83
CA SER A 281 6.48 1.13 7.70
C SER A 281 6.25 -0.24 8.33
N ALA A 282 6.26 -1.30 7.50
CA ALA A 282 6.08 -2.66 8.02
C ALA A 282 7.28 -3.13 8.85
N SER A 283 8.52 -2.88 8.38
CA SER A 283 9.72 -3.31 9.09
C SER A 283 9.84 -2.67 10.48
N ALA A 284 9.67 -1.35 10.59
CA ALA A 284 9.77 -0.63 11.85
C ALA A 284 8.69 -1.05 12.87
N VAL A 285 7.43 -1.24 12.41
CA VAL A 285 6.34 -1.72 13.28
C VAL A 285 6.59 -3.14 13.74
N ALA A 286 7.02 -4.05 12.86
CA ALA A 286 7.29 -5.44 13.22
C ALA A 286 8.46 -5.59 14.19
N ALA A 287 9.47 -4.71 14.11
CA ALA A 287 10.59 -4.67 15.04
C ALA A 287 10.26 -3.99 16.38
N GLY A 288 9.02 -3.52 16.57
CA GLY A 288 8.65 -2.73 17.75
C GLY A 288 9.39 -1.40 17.85
N ALA A 289 9.86 -0.86 16.73
CA ALA A 289 10.59 0.41 16.66
C ALA A 289 9.66 1.62 16.52
N VAL A 290 8.41 1.38 16.15
CA VAL A 290 7.30 2.33 16.23
C VAL A 290 6.02 1.60 16.61
N PRO A 291 5.10 2.22 17.35
CA PRO A 291 3.80 1.62 17.66
C PRO A 291 2.97 1.37 16.41
N VAL A 292 2.91 2.32 15.51
CA VAL A 292 2.11 2.33 14.29
C VAL A 292 2.79 3.15 13.20
N ALA A 293 2.53 2.80 11.96
CA ALA A 293 2.97 3.58 10.80
C ALA A 293 1.85 3.71 9.75
N LEU A 294 1.94 4.77 8.93
CA LEU A 294 1.12 4.88 7.74
C LEU A 294 1.84 4.29 6.54
N GLY A 295 1.10 3.53 5.76
CA GLY A 295 1.50 3.01 4.46
C GLY A 295 0.59 3.53 3.35
N SER A 296 0.90 3.18 2.12
CA SER A 296 0.04 3.39 0.96
C SER A 296 -0.02 2.13 0.11
N GLU A 297 -1.14 1.95 -0.59
CA GLU A 297 -1.32 0.84 -1.51
C GLU A 297 -1.97 1.28 -2.81
N THR A 298 -1.29 0.97 -3.90
CA THR A 298 -1.84 0.97 -5.25
C THR A 298 -2.27 -0.45 -5.61
N LEU A 299 -1.33 -1.40 -5.45
CA LEU A 299 -1.52 -2.83 -5.72
C LEU A 299 -0.66 -3.66 -4.74
N GLY A 300 -1.19 -3.97 -3.56
CA GLY A 300 -0.54 -4.83 -2.57
C GLY A 300 0.43 -4.13 -1.60
N SER A 301 0.62 -2.82 -1.67
CA SER A 301 1.72 -2.13 -0.95
C SER A 301 1.48 -1.85 0.54
N ILE A 302 0.30 -2.16 1.09
CA ILE A 302 0.04 -2.31 2.54
C ILE A 302 -0.04 -3.79 2.88
N VAL A 303 -0.81 -4.55 2.10
CA VAL A 303 -1.10 -5.97 2.36
C VAL A 303 0.17 -6.82 2.27
N SER A 304 0.98 -6.67 1.22
CA SER A 304 2.15 -7.51 0.99
C SER A 304 3.26 -7.34 2.05
N PRO A 305 3.69 -6.11 2.44
CA PRO A 305 4.68 -5.94 3.49
C PRO A 305 4.12 -6.29 4.88
N SER A 306 2.84 -6.05 5.16
CA SER A 306 2.20 -6.50 6.41
C SER A 306 2.18 -8.03 6.49
N LYS A 307 1.82 -8.71 5.40
CA LYS A 307 1.87 -10.19 5.29
C LYS A 307 3.29 -10.72 5.49
N ARG A 308 4.30 -10.08 4.87
CA ARG A 308 5.71 -10.46 4.98
C ARG A 308 6.27 -10.24 6.39
N CYS A 309 5.92 -9.15 7.04
CA CYS A 309 6.43 -8.80 8.36
C CYS A 309 5.54 -9.27 9.53
N GLY A 310 4.45 -10.01 9.25
CA GLY A 310 3.59 -10.60 10.28
C GLY A 310 2.79 -9.56 11.07
N LEU A 311 2.16 -8.61 10.37
CA LEU A 311 1.44 -7.47 10.94
C LEU A 311 -0.02 -7.44 10.54
N THR A 312 -0.78 -6.64 11.27
CA THR A 312 -2.09 -6.16 10.84
C THR A 312 -1.92 -4.92 9.98
N GLY A 313 -2.59 -4.89 8.82
CA GLY A 313 -2.68 -3.73 7.96
C GLY A 313 -4.10 -3.54 7.45
N LEU A 314 -4.57 -2.31 7.44
CA LEU A 314 -5.85 -1.94 6.82
C LEU A 314 -5.57 -1.18 5.53
N ARG A 315 -5.98 -1.75 4.40
CA ARG A 315 -6.20 -1.01 3.17
C ARG A 315 -7.67 -0.63 3.11
N PRO A 316 -8.00 0.65 3.33
CA PRO A 316 -9.40 1.07 3.31
C PRO A 316 -10.00 1.09 1.90
N THR A 317 -11.30 1.29 1.81
CA THR A 317 -11.99 1.61 0.57
C THR A 317 -11.34 2.82 -0.11
N PHE A 318 -11.24 2.81 -1.43
CA PHE A 318 -10.76 3.97 -2.19
C PHE A 318 -11.61 5.22 -1.86
N GLY A 319 -10.93 6.34 -1.64
CA GLY A 319 -11.60 7.59 -1.28
C GLY A 319 -11.98 7.74 0.21
N ARG A 320 -11.60 6.79 1.09
CA ARG A 320 -11.83 6.95 2.54
C ARG A 320 -10.83 7.86 3.23
N VAL A 321 -9.59 7.87 2.75
CA VAL A 321 -8.48 8.65 3.32
C VAL A 321 -7.89 9.54 2.24
N SER A 322 -7.72 10.82 2.56
CA SER A 322 -7.14 11.81 1.65
C SER A 322 -5.70 11.46 1.29
N ARG A 323 -5.37 11.62 0.02
CA ARG A 323 -4.02 11.47 -0.54
C ARG A 323 -3.36 12.82 -0.83
N ALA A 324 -4.04 13.94 -0.50
CA ALA A 324 -3.51 15.28 -0.72
C ALA A 324 -2.17 15.46 0.01
N GLY A 325 -1.15 15.91 -0.71
CA GLY A 325 0.22 16.05 -0.21
C GLY A 325 1.02 14.74 -0.15
N CYS A 326 0.52 13.66 -0.75
CA CYS A 326 1.25 12.41 -0.93
C CYS A 326 1.65 12.22 -2.39
N MET A 327 2.76 11.49 -2.64
CA MET A 327 3.12 11.09 -4.00
C MET A 327 2.00 10.28 -4.63
N SER A 328 1.54 10.70 -5.79
CA SER A 328 0.66 9.90 -6.62
C SER A 328 1.47 8.88 -7.41
N LEU A 329 1.00 7.62 -7.44
CA LEU A 329 1.45 6.60 -8.36
C LEU A 329 0.34 6.28 -9.38
N SER A 330 -0.88 6.12 -8.88
CA SER A 330 -2.07 5.89 -9.69
C SER A 330 -3.27 6.62 -9.09
N TRP A 331 -3.75 7.63 -9.78
CA TRP A 331 -4.88 8.45 -9.30
C TRP A 331 -6.15 7.65 -9.03
N SER A 332 -6.33 6.56 -9.77
CA SER A 332 -7.53 5.72 -9.68
C SER A 332 -7.37 4.50 -8.75
N MET A 333 -6.19 4.28 -8.15
CA MET A 333 -5.93 3.08 -7.34
C MET A 333 -5.25 3.36 -6.00
N ASP A 334 -4.60 4.51 -5.78
CA ASP A 334 -3.86 4.80 -4.55
C ASP A 334 -4.78 4.94 -3.33
N LYS A 335 -4.39 4.33 -2.23
CA LYS A 335 -5.04 4.39 -0.91
C LYS A 335 -3.98 4.54 0.18
N ILE A 336 -4.31 5.20 1.27
CA ILE A 336 -3.45 5.31 2.46
C ILE A 336 -4.15 4.58 3.59
N GLY A 337 -3.37 3.86 4.40
CA GLY A 337 -3.91 3.14 5.55
C GLY A 337 -2.86 2.81 6.60
N PRO A 338 -3.29 2.42 7.79
CA PRO A 338 -2.44 2.07 8.91
C PRO A 338 -1.85 0.67 8.78
N ILE A 339 -0.63 0.53 9.32
CA ILE A 339 0.07 -0.73 9.57
C ILE A 339 0.43 -0.75 11.05
N ALA A 340 -0.03 -1.76 11.77
CA ALA A 340 0.14 -1.89 13.21
C ALA A 340 0.34 -3.36 13.63
N ARG A 341 0.58 -3.59 14.93
CA ARG A 341 0.65 -4.95 15.50
C ARG A 341 -0.71 -5.47 15.97
N SER A 342 -1.71 -4.60 16.07
CA SER A 342 -3.06 -4.98 16.47
C SER A 342 -4.13 -4.39 15.56
N VAL A 343 -5.27 -5.06 15.50
CA VAL A 343 -6.46 -4.59 14.77
C VAL A 343 -6.99 -3.30 15.39
N ASP A 344 -7.00 -3.23 16.73
CA ASP A 344 -7.46 -2.04 17.46
C ASP A 344 -6.64 -0.79 17.13
N ASP A 345 -5.30 -0.92 17.03
CA ASP A 345 -4.43 0.18 16.65
C ASP A 345 -4.71 0.67 15.21
N CYS A 346 -5.01 -0.24 14.29
CA CYS A 346 -5.43 0.11 12.93
C CYS A 346 -6.77 0.86 12.94
N GLY A 347 -7.74 0.42 13.73
CA GLY A 347 -9.06 1.05 13.88
C GLY A 347 -8.95 2.48 14.44
N ILE A 348 -8.17 2.66 15.51
CA ILE A 348 -7.92 3.99 16.13
C ILE A 348 -7.30 4.98 15.13
N VAL A 349 -6.31 4.53 14.37
CA VAL A 349 -5.65 5.41 13.38
C VAL A 349 -6.58 5.71 12.22
N PHE A 350 -7.33 4.73 11.74
CA PHE A 350 -8.27 4.95 10.64
C PHE A 350 -9.42 5.90 11.04
N ASP A 351 -9.89 5.84 12.29
CA ASP A 351 -10.90 6.75 12.84
C ASP A 351 -10.46 8.23 12.76
N VAL A 352 -9.18 8.50 12.94
CA VAL A 352 -8.61 9.86 12.78
C VAL A 352 -8.46 10.25 11.31
N LEU A 353 -8.15 9.30 10.42
CA LEU A 353 -7.75 9.60 9.04
C LEU A 353 -8.90 9.74 8.05
N HIS A 354 -10.00 9.00 8.26
CA HIS A 354 -11.09 8.95 7.28
C HIS A 354 -11.84 10.28 7.12
N GLY A 355 -12.68 10.36 6.10
CA GLY A 355 -13.60 11.46 5.85
C GLY A 355 -13.20 12.36 4.69
N ASN A 356 -14.10 13.27 4.33
CA ASN A 356 -13.95 14.15 3.18
C ASN A 356 -12.81 15.16 3.36
N ASP A 357 -12.08 15.41 2.29
CA ASP A 357 -11.06 16.46 2.17
C ASP A 357 -11.23 17.20 0.83
N PRO A 358 -11.54 18.51 0.85
CA PRO A 358 -11.64 19.30 -0.38
C PRO A 358 -10.36 19.30 -1.25
N ALA A 359 -9.19 19.02 -0.65
CA ALA A 359 -7.92 18.94 -1.37
C ALA A 359 -7.73 17.62 -2.13
N ASP A 360 -8.51 16.57 -1.80
CA ASP A 360 -8.61 15.32 -2.56
C ASP A 360 -10.08 15.08 -2.95
N PRO A 361 -10.50 15.48 -4.15
CA PRO A 361 -11.91 15.40 -4.57
C PRO A 361 -12.45 13.99 -4.74
N THR A 362 -11.62 12.96 -4.56
CA THR A 362 -12.06 11.56 -4.55
C THR A 362 -12.53 11.10 -3.20
N THR A 363 -12.30 11.90 -2.14
CA THR A 363 -12.69 11.51 -0.78
C THR A 363 -14.19 11.68 -0.56
N VAL A 364 -14.72 10.76 0.25
CA VAL A 364 -16.14 10.73 0.63
C VAL A 364 -16.27 10.65 2.14
N ASP A 365 -17.30 11.33 2.67
CA ASP A 365 -17.69 11.20 4.07
C ASP A 365 -18.68 10.05 4.20
N ARG A 366 -18.24 8.97 4.86
CA ARG A 366 -19.03 7.79 5.19
C ARG A 366 -18.83 7.48 6.66
N TRP A 367 -19.87 7.00 7.30
CA TRP A 367 -19.83 6.66 8.70
C TRP A 367 -18.71 5.67 9.02
N PHE A 368 -18.03 5.90 10.12
CA PHE A 368 -17.13 4.97 10.79
C PHE A 368 -17.11 5.33 12.28
N ASP A 369 -17.12 4.34 13.13
CA ASP A 369 -17.02 4.50 14.58
C ASP A 369 -16.25 3.29 15.13
N TRP A 370 -15.28 3.54 15.99
CA TRP A 370 -14.41 2.51 16.51
C TRP A 370 -14.18 2.68 18.03
N PRO A 371 -14.24 1.59 18.83
CA PRO A 371 -14.44 0.18 18.42
C PRO A 371 -15.90 -0.16 18.17
N MET A 372 -16.11 -1.07 17.21
CA MET A 372 -17.40 -1.67 16.93
C MET A 372 -17.42 -3.15 17.36
N LYS A 373 -18.53 -3.60 17.93
CA LYS A 373 -18.78 -5.03 18.15
C LYS A 373 -19.67 -5.59 17.06
N THR A 374 -19.43 -6.83 16.68
CA THR A 374 -20.29 -7.59 15.77
C THR A 374 -20.51 -8.99 16.32
N ASP A 375 -21.66 -9.60 16.02
CA ASP A 375 -21.90 -11.04 16.24
C ASP A 375 -21.68 -11.76 14.91
N LEU A 376 -20.75 -12.71 14.89
CA LEU A 376 -20.43 -13.46 13.69
C LEU A 376 -21.58 -14.33 13.17
N LYS A 377 -22.57 -14.65 14.04
CA LYS A 377 -23.75 -15.44 13.63
C LYS A 377 -24.63 -14.74 12.62
N ASP A 378 -24.56 -13.41 12.55
CA ASP A 378 -25.34 -12.61 11.65
C ASP A 378 -24.61 -12.36 10.32
N LEU A 379 -23.37 -12.88 10.18
CA LEU A 379 -22.50 -12.62 9.04
C LEU A 379 -22.28 -13.86 8.16
N LYS A 380 -22.40 -13.65 6.84
CA LYS A 380 -22.03 -14.61 5.82
C LYS A 380 -20.60 -14.35 5.37
N VAL A 381 -19.72 -15.31 5.63
CA VAL A 381 -18.31 -15.22 5.24
C VAL A 381 -18.05 -16.09 4.02
N GLY A 382 -17.60 -15.48 2.93
CA GLY A 382 -17.29 -16.16 1.70
C GLY A 382 -16.02 -17.01 1.80
N ARG A 383 -16.13 -18.28 1.41
CA ARG A 383 -15.01 -19.17 1.11
C ARG A 383 -14.79 -19.20 -0.40
N VAL A 384 -13.69 -18.64 -0.85
CA VAL A 384 -13.38 -18.61 -2.29
C VAL A 384 -13.07 -20.01 -2.82
N GLU A 385 -13.71 -20.43 -3.92
CA GLU A 385 -13.61 -21.80 -4.44
C GLU A 385 -12.84 -21.92 -5.75
N ASN A 386 -12.74 -20.84 -6.53
CA ASN A 386 -12.05 -20.88 -7.83
C ASN A 386 -10.55 -20.50 -7.76
N VAL A 387 -9.99 -20.37 -6.56
CA VAL A 387 -8.57 -20.12 -6.32
C VAL A 387 -8.06 -21.12 -5.27
N ARG A 388 -6.80 -21.56 -5.40
CA ARG A 388 -6.18 -22.44 -4.41
C ARG A 388 -5.91 -21.65 -3.12
N ARG A 389 -6.48 -22.10 -2.01
CA ARG A 389 -6.27 -21.52 -0.69
C ARG A 389 -4.92 -21.95 -0.09
N THR A 390 -4.42 -21.11 0.80
CA THR A 390 -3.24 -21.36 1.62
C THR A 390 -3.63 -21.92 2.99
N PRO A 391 -2.70 -22.55 3.73
CA PRO A 391 -2.98 -23.04 5.09
C PRO A 391 -3.46 -21.96 6.06
N GLU A 392 -2.96 -20.72 5.92
CA GLU A 392 -3.37 -19.57 6.73
C GLU A 392 -4.82 -19.15 6.45
N GLU A 393 -5.26 -19.23 5.19
CA GLU A 393 -6.65 -18.94 4.79
C GLU A 393 -7.60 -20.03 5.31
N ASP A 394 -7.21 -21.29 5.23
CA ASP A 394 -7.98 -22.41 5.81
C ASP A 394 -8.06 -22.29 7.35
N GLN A 395 -7.00 -21.82 8.00
CA GLN A 395 -7.01 -21.55 9.44
C GLN A 395 -7.96 -20.40 9.80
N LEU A 396 -7.93 -19.32 9.02
CA LEU A 396 -8.82 -18.18 9.23
C LEU A 396 -10.29 -18.59 9.11
N LEU A 397 -10.66 -19.34 8.06
CA LEU A 397 -12.01 -19.87 7.87
C LEU A 397 -12.45 -20.74 9.06
N ARG A 398 -11.58 -21.62 9.56
CA ARG A 398 -11.90 -22.46 10.74
C ARG A 398 -12.17 -21.62 11.98
N ILE A 399 -11.34 -20.59 12.24
CA ILE A 399 -11.55 -19.69 13.38
C ILE A 399 -12.91 -18.98 13.28
N LEU A 400 -13.26 -18.48 12.10
CA LEU A 400 -14.52 -17.77 11.86
C LEU A 400 -15.73 -18.72 12.04
N GLU A 401 -15.66 -19.94 11.51
CA GLU A 401 -16.69 -20.97 11.69
C GLU A 401 -16.86 -21.36 13.16
N GLU A 402 -15.75 -21.61 13.89
CA GLU A 402 -15.77 -21.90 15.34
C GLU A 402 -16.36 -20.75 16.17
N CYS A 403 -16.23 -19.51 15.69
CA CYS A 403 -16.80 -18.32 16.31
C CYS A 403 -18.26 -18.04 15.87
N GLY A 404 -18.82 -18.88 15.00
CA GLY A 404 -20.25 -18.88 14.65
C GLY A 404 -20.60 -18.23 13.32
N ALA A 405 -19.63 -17.82 12.49
CA ALA A 405 -19.91 -17.29 11.16
C ALA A 405 -20.53 -18.35 10.22
N ASP A 406 -21.44 -17.93 9.36
CA ASP A 406 -21.98 -18.75 8.27
C ASP A 406 -21.00 -18.75 7.09
N ILE A 407 -20.29 -19.88 6.90
CA ILE A 407 -19.30 -20.01 5.82
C ILE A 407 -19.99 -20.48 4.55
N VAL A 408 -20.05 -19.62 3.55
CA VAL A 408 -20.71 -19.91 2.27
C VAL A 408 -19.71 -19.93 1.11
N PRO A 409 -19.89 -20.81 0.10
CA PRO A 409 -19.03 -20.84 -1.07
C PRO A 409 -19.26 -19.59 -1.93
N VAL A 410 -18.16 -19.01 -2.43
CA VAL A 410 -18.21 -17.87 -3.35
C VAL A 410 -17.15 -18.03 -4.44
N ARG A 411 -17.45 -17.50 -5.63
CA ARG A 411 -16.48 -17.43 -6.73
C ARG A 411 -16.17 -15.97 -7.02
N LEU A 412 -14.88 -15.66 -7.06
CA LEU A 412 -14.41 -14.35 -7.54
C LEU A 412 -14.53 -14.28 -9.07
N PRO A 413 -14.67 -13.08 -9.66
CA PRO A 413 -14.69 -12.90 -11.09
C PRO A 413 -13.45 -13.51 -11.76
N ASP A 414 -13.64 -14.38 -12.73
CA ASP A 414 -12.60 -15.05 -13.51
C ASP A 414 -12.90 -15.06 -15.02
N GLU A 415 -13.85 -14.24 -15.47
CA GLU A 415 -14.26 -14.14 -16.88
C GLU A 415 -13.15 -13.55 -17.78
N PHE A 416 -12.24 -12.79 -17.19
CA PHE A 416 -11.08 -12.19 -17.84
C PHE A 416 -9.94 -12.00 -16.84
N SER A 417 -8.73 -11.82 -17.34
CA SER A 417 -7.56 -11.63 -16.48
C SER A 417 -7.54 -10.21 -15.90
N GLU A 418 -7.67 -10.08 -14.58
CA GLU A 418 -7.49 -8.81 -13.87
C GLU A 418 -6.09 -8.23 -14.07
N TRP A 419 -5.08 -9.08 -14.32
CA TRP A 419 -3.73 -8.64 -14.66
C TRP A 419 -3.67 -7.81 -15.94
N ALA A 420 -4.59 -8.02 -16.88
CA ALA A 420 -4.68 -7.17 -18.06
C ALA A 420 -5.04 -5.73 -17.69
N LEU A 421 -5.80 -5.52 -16.62
CA LEU A 421 -6.19 -4.20 -16.13
C LEU A 421 -5.05 -3.46 -15.41
N THR A 422 -3.95 -4.13 -15.02
CA THR A 422 -2.79 -3.46 -14.41
C THR A 422 -2.10 -2.47 -15.37
N VAL A 423 -2.41 -2.52 -16.66
CA VAL A 423 -1.98 -1.49 -17.63
C VAL A 423 -2.49 -0.10 -17.25
N MET A 424 -3.60 0.01 -16.51
CA MET A 424 -4.10 1.29 -16.01
C MET A 424 -3.12 1.89 -14.99
N LEU A 425 -2.65 1.10 -14.03
CA LEU A 425 -1.60 1.51 -13.09
C LEU A 425 -0.33 1.92 -13.84
N ASP A 426 0.13 1.07 -14.78
CA ASP A 426 1.35 1.33 -15.55
C ASP A 426 1.24 2.65 -16.34
N ALA A 427 0.07 2.92 -16.95
CA ALA A 427 -0.18 4.14 -17.73
C ALA A 427 -0.26 5.39 -16.84
N GLU A 428 -0.97 5.31 -15.71
CA GLU A 428 -1.09 6.42 -14.77
C GLU A 428 0.27 6.75 -14.15
N ALA A 429 1.05 5.74 -13.73
CA ALA A 429 2.39 5.92 -13.20
C ALA A 429 3.35 6.53 -14.24
N ALA A 430 3.30 6.08 -15.50
CA ALA A 430 4.09 6.66 -16.57
C ALA A 430 3.70 8.12 -16.85
N ALA A 431 2.43 8.48 -16.71
CA ALA A 431 1.97 9.86 -16.87
C ALA A 431 2.44 10.75 -15.71
N VAL A 432 2.39 10.25 -14.45
CA VAL A 432 2.91 10.97 -13.27
C VAL A 432 4.40 11.27 -13.41
N PHE A 433 5.19 10.26 -13.81
CA PHE A 433 6.65 10.34 -13.86
C PHE A 433 7.21 10.58 -15.28
N HIS A 434 6.37 11.07 -16.19
CA HIS A 434 6.82 11.44 -17.54
C HIS A 434 8.08 12.32 -17.56
N PRO A 435 8.27 13.32 -16.67
CA PRO A 435 9.50 14.11 -16.66
C PRO A 435 10.78 13.28 -16.51
N LEU A 436 10.76 12.18 -15.75
CA LEU A 436 11.93 11.30 -15.62
C LEU A 436 12.29 10.62 -16.95
N VAL A 437 11.28 10.28 -17.76
CA VAL A 437 11.50 9.69 -19.10
C VAL A 437 12.02 10.76 -20.07
N ALA A 438 11.43 11.96 -20.06
CA ALA A 438 11.81 13.07 -20.92
C ALA A 438 13.27 13.50 -20.69
N ASP A 439 13.70 13.51 -19.43
CA ASP A 439 15.06 13.89 -19.02
C ASP A 439 16.04 12.71 -19.01
N ASN A 440 15.58 11.50 -19.39
CA ASN A 440 16.36 10.25 -19.32
C ASN A 440 16.99 10.02 -17.93
N ASN A 441 16.27 10.36 -16.85
CA ASN A 441 16.73 10.28 -15.47
C ASN A 441 16.07 9.08 -14.75
N LEU A 442 16.38 7.86 -15.21
CA LEU A 442 15.68 6.63 -14.83
C LEU A 442 16.53 5.68 -13.96
N GLU A 443 17.73 6.09 -13.54
CA GLU A 443 18.62 5.26 -12.74
C GLU A 443 18.08 5.06 -11.31
N GLY A 444 18.15 3.83 -10.78
CA GLY A 444 17.82 3.52 -9.39
C GLY A 444 16.33 3.44 -9.06
N ILE A 445 15.44 3.47 -10.06
CA ILE A 445 13.96 3.39 -9.87
C ILE A 445 13.37 2.01 -10.11
N ASN A 446 14.16 0.95 -9.86
CA ASN A 446 13.74 -0.45 -10.03
C ASN A 446 13.25 -0.75 -11.47
N SER A 447 12.17 -1.54 -11.61
CA SER A 447 11.59 -1.88 -12.92
C SER A 447 10.79 -0.74 -13.56
N TRP A 448 10.61 0.40 -12.87
CA TRP A 448 9.83 1.53 -13.40
C TRP A 448 10.43 2.10 -14.69
N SER A 449 11.74 2.06 -14.86
CA SER A 449 12.39 2.57 -16.07
C SER A 449 11.79 1.94 -17.35
N GLN A 450 11.68 0.61 -17.39
CA GLN A 450 11.08 -0.08 -18.54
C GLN A 450 9.56 0.12 -18.60
N ILE A 451 8.88 0.19 -17.46
CA ILE A 451 7.43 0.37 -17.41
C ILE A 451 7.07 1.75 -17.97
N PHE A 452 7.72 2.81 -17.52
CA PHE A 452 7.44 4.17 -17.98
C PHE A 452 7.72 4.31 -19.49
N GLN A 453 8.85 3.79 -19.97
CA GLN A 453 9.20 3.84 -21.39
C GLN A 453 8.18 3.09 -22.26
N LYS A 454 7.78 1.84 -21.88
CA LYS A 454 6.85 1.03 -22.68
C LYS A 454 5.46 1.65 -22.77
N MET A 455 5.01 2.39 -21.75
CA MET A 455 3.65 2.92 -21.71
C MET A 455 3.41 4.08 -22.68
N HIS A 456 4.46 4.68 -23.24
CA HIS A 456 4.34 5.60 -24.36
C HIS A 456 3.86 4.94 -25.66
N TYR A 457 3.89 3.61 -25.72
CA TYR A 457 3.35 2.81 -26.84
C TYR A 457 1.94 2.26 -26.56
N PHE A 458 1.32 2.65 -25.43
CA PHE A 458 -0.04 2.26 -25.06
C PHE A 458 -1.01 3.40 -25.35
N SER A 459 -2.07 3.12 -26.14
CA SER A 459 -2.93 4.20 -26.63
C SER A 459 -3.99 4.63 -25.61
N ALA A 460 -4.50 5.86 -25.76
CA ALA A 460 -5.66 6.33 -25.01
C ALA A 460 -6.91 5.45 -25.25
N VAL A 461 -7.06 4.89 -26.44
CA VAL A 461 -8.17 3.96 -26.77
C VAL A 461 -8.07 2.70 -25.93
N ASP A 462 -6.85 2.15 -25.78
CA ASP A 462 -6.62 0.94 -24.97
C ASP A 462 -6.87 1.23 -23.48
N TYR A 463 -6.47 2.41 -22.98
CA TYR A 463 -6.74 2.82 -21.61
C TYR A 463 -8.26 2.96 -21.35
N LEU A 464 -9.00 3.60 -22.26
CA LEU A 464 -10.46 3.73 -22.16
C LEU A 464 -11.15 2.37 -22.20
N HIS A 465 -10.67 1.46 -23.03
CA HIS A 465 -11.19 0.09 -23.07
C HIS A 465 -10.91 -0.65 -21.74
N ALA A 466 -9.70 -0.54 -21.19
CA ALA A 466 -9.38 -1.08 -19.86
C ALA A 466 -10.31 -0.51 -18.77
N ALA A 467 -10.59 0.80 -18.80
CA ALA A 467 -11.52 1.43 -17.86
C ALA A 467 -12.96 0.87 -17.99
N ARG A 468 -13.43 0.54 -19.21
CA ARG A 468 -14.74 -0.13 -19.42
C ARG A 468 -14.73 -1.55 -18.84
N VAL A 469 -13.65 -2.33 -19.08
CA VAL A 469 -13.51 -3.67 -18.51
C VAL A 469 -13.47 -3.59 -16.97
N ARG A 470 -12.80 -2.58 -16.40
CA ARG A 470 -12.82 -2.32 -14.95
C ARG A 470 -14.24 -2.06 -14.43
N SER A 471 -15.07 -1.29 -15.15
CA SER A 471 -16.47 -1.07 -14.76
C SER A 471 -17.25 -2.39 -14.73
N ARG A 472 -16.99 -3.32 -15.66
CA ARG A 472 -17.57 -4.66 -15.62
C ARG A 472 -17.10 -5.47 -14.40
N LEU A 473 -15.80 -5.41 -14.08
CA LEU A 473 -15.25 -6.06 -12.87
C LEU A 473 -15.95 -5.54 -11.59
N MET A 474 -16.20 -4.23 -11.50
CA MET A 474 -16.92 -3.64 -10.37
C MET A 474 -18.34 -4.19 -10.23
N LYS A 475 -19.09 -4.33 -11.33
CA LYS A 475 -20.44 -4.94 -11.34
C LYS A 475 -20.41 -6.40 -10.88
N LEU A 476 -19.40 -7.16 -11.33
CA LEU A 476 -19.22 -8.56 -10.93
C LEU A 476 -18.92 -8.67 -9.42
N MET A 477 -18.08 -7.79 -8.89
CA MET A 477 -17.79 -7.75 -7.45
C MET A 477 -19.01 -7.34 -6.62
N HIS A 478 -19.82 -6.39 -7.10
CA HIS A 478 -21.12 -6.11 -6.47
C HIS A 478 -22.00 -7.35 -6.38
N THR A 479 -22.05 -8.19 -7.42
CA THR A 479 -22.78 -9.47 -7.38
C THR A 479 -22.21 -10.44 -6.33
N VAL A 480 -20.89 -10.50 -6.15
CA VAL A 480 -20.27 -11.29 -5.09
C VAL A 480 -20.74 -10.83 -3.71
N PHE A 481 -20.67 -9.53 -3.45
CA PHE A 481 -21.05 -8.95 -2.16
C PHE A 481 -22.57 -8.89 -1.90
N ASN A 482 -23.41 -9.19 -2.88
CA ASN A 482 -24.83 -9.47 -2.64
C ASN A 482 -25.07 -10.83 -1.97
N THR A 483 -24.07 -11.71 -1.93
CA THR A 483 -24.17 -13.06 -1.36
C THR A 483 -23.45 -13.21 -0.03
N VAL A 484 -22.45 -12.34 0.24
CA VAL A 484 -21.62 -12.39 1.45
C VAL A 484 -21.34 -10.98 1.98
N ASP A 485 -21.13 -10.86 3.29
CA ASP A 485 -20.74 -9.59 3.91
C ASP A 485 -19.25 -9.31 3.74
N LEU A 486 -18.45 -10.36 3.81
CA LEU A 486 -17.00 -10.35 3.58
C LEU A 486 -16.56 -11.74 3.11
N TYR A 487 -15.34 -11.85 2.62
CA TYR A 487 -14.76 -13.14 2.28
C TYR A 487 -13.29 -13.24 2.74
N VAL A 488 -12.83 -14.47 2.91
CA VAL A 488 -11.40 -14.75 3.12
C VAL A 488 -10.72 -14.66 1.76
N GLY A 489 -9.80 -13.68 1.63
CA GLY A 489 -9.14 -13.37 0.37
C GLY A 489 -8.15 -14.45 -0.04
N SER A 490 -8.11 -14.72 -1.32
CA SER A 490 -7.20 -15.68 -1.95
C SER A 490 -6.88 -15.23 -3.36
N GLY A 491 -5.70 -14.65 -3.54
CA GLY A 491 -5.25 -14.18 -4.86
C GLY A 491 -6.03 -13.00 -5.43
N ASP A 492 -6.71 -12.23 -4.60
CA ASP A 492 -7.68 -11.18 -4.96
C ASP A 492 -7.11 -9.74 -4.96
N LEU A 493 -5.80 -9.58 -4.77
CA LEU A 493 -5.19 -8.24 -4.69
C LEU A 493 -5.46 -7.39 -5.93
N GLY A 494 -5.39 -7.98 -7.13
CA GLY A 494 -5.71 -7.30 -8.39
C GLY A 494 -7.15 -6.82 -8.39
N ILE A 495 -8.08 -7.72 -8.12
CA ILE A 495 -9.52 -7.48 -8.12
C ILE A 495 -9.88 -6.35 -7.13
N THR A 496 -9.53 -6.50 -5.86
CA THR A 496 -9.94 -5.58 -4.80
C THR A 496 -9.30 -4.20 -4.91
N ASN A 497 -8.05 -4.10 -5.43
CA ASN A 497 -7.44 -2.81 -5.71
C ASN A 497 -8.08 -2.09 -6.90
N LEU A 498 -8.44 -2.82 -7.95
CA LEU A 498 -9.14 -2.29 -9.13
C LEU A 498 -10.58 -1.86 -8.84
N THR A 499 -11.25 -2.53 -7.92
CA THR A 499 -12.66 -2.24 -7.57
C THR A 499 -12.82 -1.36 -6.33
N GLY A 500 -11.72 -1.06 -5.63
CA GLY A 500 -11.71 -0.15 -4.50
C GLY A 500 -12.16 -0.74 -3.16
N HIS A 501 -12.39 -2.05 -3.05
CA HIS A 501 -12.87 -2.70 -1.82
C HIS A 501 -11.82 -2.69 -0.71
N PRO A 502 -12.23 -2.58 0.57
CA PRO A 502 -11.32 -2.61 1.70
C PRO A 502 -10.80 -4.03 1.98
N THR A 503 -9.59 -4.11 2.52
CA THR A 503 -8.98 -5.38 2.95
C THR A 503 -8.23 -5.20 4.26
N VAL A 504 -8.43 -6.11 5.19
CA VAL A 504 -7.58 -6.29 6.37
C VAL A 504 -6.69 -7.50 6.16
N VAL A 505 -5.41 -7.33 6.40
CA VAL A 505 -4.44 -8.43 6.52
C VAL A 505 -4.07 -8.59 7.98
N GLN A 506 -3.98 -9.83 8.48
CA GLN A 506 -3.60 -10.09 9.87
C GLN A 506 -2.92 -11.45 10.05
N PRO A 507 -2.08 -11.60 11.08
CA PRO A 507 -1.48 -12.89 11.45
C PRO A 507 -2.55 -13.87 11.95
N VAL A 508 -2.51 -15.12 11.49
CA VAL A 508 -3.46 -16.17 11.86
C VAL A 508 -2.80 -17.45 12.37
N LEU A 509 -1.55 -17.67 12.03
CA LEU A 509 -0.75 -18.77 12.54
C LEU A 509 0.75 -18.42 12.52
N LYS A 510 1.57 -19.19 13.18
CA LYS A 510 3.02 -19.04 13.22
C LYS A 510 3.65 -20.22 12.49
N SER A 511 4.65 -19.96 11.63
CA SER A 511 5.35 -21.05 10.96
C SER A 511 6.27 -21.79 11.92
N ASP A 512 6.45 -23.08 11.69
CA ASP A 512 7.55 -23.84 12.27
C ASP A 512 8.86 -23.48 11.55
N GLY A 513 9.99 -23.60 12.27
CA GLY A 513 11.32 -23.38 11.71
C GLY A 513 12.13 -22.30 12.42
N GLU A 514 13.33 -22.06 11.92
CA GLU A 514 14.35 -21.21 12.55
C GLU A 514 13.83 -19.79 12.86
N TYR A 515 13.12 -19.17 11.93
CA TYR A 515 12.64 -17.80 12.08
C TYR A 515 11.23 -17.69 12.70
N SER A 516 10.51 -18.80 12.81
CA SER A 516 9.18 -18.84 13.44
C SER A 516 8.24 -17.67 13.01
N GLN A 517 8.26 -17.33 11.72
CA GLN A 517 7.61 -16.14 11.15
C GLN A 517 6.08 -16.29 11.15
N PRO A 518 5.33 -15.23 11.49
CA PRO A 518 3.87 -15.22 11.36
C PRO A 518 3.42 -15.42 9.91
N LYS A 519 2.31 -16.14 9.73
CA LYS A 519 1.60 -16.31 8.47
C LYS A 519 0.29 -15.56 8.56
N CYS A 520 0.04 -14.72 7.57
CA CYS A 520 -1.11 -13.82 7.55
C CYS A 520 -2.10 -14.23 6.46
N ALA A 521 -3.38 -14.06 6.75
CA ALA A 521 -4.47 -14.14 5.78
C ALA A 521 -5.16 -12.78 5.65
N THR A 522 -6.00 -12.63 4.62
CA THR A 522 -6.74 -11.41 4.32
C THR A 522 -8.24 -11.63 4.45
N LEU A 523 -8.92 -10.60 4.91
CA LEU A 523 -10.37 -10.42 4.86
C LEU A 523 -10.66 -9.25 3.94
N SER A 524 -11.50 -9.44 2.93
CA SER A 524 -11.98 -8.39 2.03
C SER A 524 -13.47 -8.17 2.26
N GLY A 525 -13.88 -6.91 2.44
CA GLY A 525 -15.24 -6.53 2.82
C GLY A 525 -15.95 -5.69 1.77
N GLN A 526 -17.22 -5.39 2.04
CA GLN A 526 -18.03 -4.48 1.25
C GLN A 526 -17.43 -3.07 1.26
N LEU A 527 -17.74 -2.28 0.22
CA LEU A 527 -17.32 -0.88 0.16
C LEU A 527 -17.81 -0.12 1.39
N TYR A 528 -16.91 0.63 2.02
CA TYR A 528 -17.16 1.50 3.19
C TYR A 528 -17.53 0.76 4.48
N ASP A 529 -17.38 -0.55 4.54
CA ASP A 529 -17.67 -1.33 5.74
C ASP A 529 -16.39 -1.78 6.48
N GLU A 530 -15.44 -0.86 6.61
CA GLU A 530 -14.23 -1.09 7.38
C GLU A 530 -14.52 -1.44 8.85
N ALA A 531 -15.61 -0.93 9.40
CA ALA A 531 -15.99 -1.18 10.78
C ALA A 531 -16.31 -2.66 11.04
N THR A 532 -17.18 -3.27 10.21
CA THR A 532 -17.46 -4.72 10.28
C THR A 532 -16.19 -5.54 10.01
N LEU A 533 -15.42 -5.15 9.01
CA LEU A 533 -14.20 -5.85 8.62
C LEU A 533 -13.17 -5.89 9.78
N LEU A 534 -12.94 -4.75 10.44
CA LEU A 534 -12.05 -4.66 11.60
C LEU A 534 -12.65 -5.38 12.84
N ALA A 535 -13.96 -5.31 13.04
CA ALA A 535 -14.59 -6.02 14.16
C ALA A 535 -14.44 -7.55 14.04
N VAL A 536 -14.63 -8.11 12.83
CA VAL A 536 -14.37 -9.53 12.54
C VAL A 536 -12.89 -9.86 12.74
N ALA A 537 -11.99 -9.03 12.21
CA ALA A 537 -10.56 -9.20 12.39
C ALA A 537 -10.14 -9.18 13.87
N SER A 538 -10.77 -8.32 14.69
CA SER A 538 -10.52 -8.24 16.14
C SER A 538 -10.92 -9.54 16.89
N ILE A 539 -12.02 -10.19 16.48
CA ILE A 539 -12.42 -11.50 17.04
C ILE A 539 -11.36 -12.55 16.73
N VAL A 540 -10.85 -12.58 15.50
CA VAL A 540 -9.77 -13.49 15.08
C VAL A 540 -8.49 -13.21 15.86
N GLU A 541 -8.07 -11.93 15.97
CA GLU A 541 -6.90 -11.52 16.75
C GLU A 541 -6.98 -12.00 18.20
N HIS A 542 -8.15 -11.89 18.82
CA HIS A 542 -8.37 -12.34 20.19
C HIS A 542 -8.20 -13.85 20.36
N ARG A 543 -8.55 -14.64 19.35
CA ARG A 543 -8.37 -16.12 19.35
C ARG A 543 -6.91 -16.51 19.09
N VAL A 544 -6.22 -15.83 18.20
CA VAL A 544 -4.83 -16.13 17.78
C VAL A 544 -3.80 -15.56 18.73
N GLN A 545 -4.07 -14.41 19.34
CA GLN A 545 -3.16 -13.66 20.24
C GLN A 545 -1.77 -13.40 19.65
N PRO A 546 -1.65 -12.89 18.41
CA PRO A 546 -0.37 -12.67 17.74
C PRO A 546 0.48 -11.61 18.44
N GLY A 547 -0.11 -10.77 19.26
CA GLY A 547 0.58 -9.75 20.05
C GLY A 547 1.66 -10.30 20.99
N GLN A 548 1.72 -11.62 21.22
CA GLN A 548 2.78 -12.28 22.00
C GLN A 548 3.99 -12.69 21.13
N TRP A 549 3.87 -12.67 19.81
CA TRP A 549 4.93 -13.09 18.90
C TRP A 549 5.94 -11.95 18.70
N ARG A 550 7.22 -12.28 18.75
CA ARG A 550 8.33 -11.33 18.62
C ARG A 550 9.32 -11.81 17.59
N PRO A 551 9.84 -10.95 16.72
CA PRO A 551 11.00 -11.29 15.90
C PRO A 551 12.26 -11.37 16.76
N SER A 552 13.21 -12.17 16.32
CA SER A 552 14.51 -12.36 16.98
C SER A 552 15.57 -11.33 16.56
N VAL A 553 15.17 -10.20 15.97
CA VAL A 553 16.13 -9.16 15.64
C VAL A 553 16.72 -8.56 16.91
N ASP A 554 18.00 -8.85 17.15
CA ASP A 554 18.71 -8.35 18.33
C ASP A 554 19.17 -6.91 18.11
N ILE A 555 18.92 -6.05 19.11
CA ILE A 555 19.55 -4.75 19.15
C ILE A 555 21.05 -4.96 19.40
N PRO A 556 21.94 -4.47 18.51
CA PRO A 556 23.38 -4.60 18.74
C PRO A 556 23.75 -4.04 20.13
N LYS A 557 24.38 -4.84 20.94
CA LYS A 557 24.96 -4.34 22.21
C LYS A 557 26.01 -3.28 21.85
N PRO A 558 26.06 -2.14 22.56
CA PRO A 558 27.11 -1.17 22.35
C PRO A 558 28.45 -1.91 22.47
N ALA A 559 29.36 -1.66 21.51
CA ALA A 559 30.71 -2.19 21.59
C ALA A 559 31.28 -1.79 22.95
N VAL A 560 31.63 -2.78 23.78
CA VAL A 560 32.32 -2.51 25.02
C VAL A 560 33.66 -1.89 24.60
N GLU A 561 33.83 -0.58 24.82
CA GLU A 561 35.14 0.04 24.66
C GLU A 561 36.12 -0.75 25.53
N GLN A 562 37.01 -1.50 24.89
CA GLN A 562 38.08 -2.11 25.61
C GLN A 562 38.91 -0.97 26.23
N PRO A 563 39.12 -0.95 27.54
CA PRO A 563 39.96 0.06 28.13
C PRO A 563 41.31 0.03 27.40
N SER A 564 41.71 1.18 26.87
CA SER A 564 43.01 1.36 26.23
C SER A 564 44.07 0.85 27.18
N ALA A 565 44.76 -0.24 26.80
CA ALA A 565 45.94 -0.72 27.47
C ALA A 565 47.09 0.28 27.21
N ASN A 566 47.04 1.43 27.85
CA ASN A 566 48.16 2.30 28.06
C ASN A 566 48.66 2.03 29.50
N GLY A 567 49.29 0.88 29.66
CA GLY A 567 50.23 0.62 30.74
C GLY A 567 51.57 1.11 30.28
N GLY A 568 52.08 2.15 30.91
CA GLY A 568 53.41 2.64 30.68
C GLY A 568 54.45 1.59 31.03
N ASP A 569 55.59 1.72 30.41
CA ASP A 569 56.87 1.41 31.00
C ASP A 569 57.90 2.41 30.49
N ASN A 570 58.44 3.14 31.48
CA ASN A 570 59.71 3.88 31.56
C ASN A 570 60.21 4.73 30.42
#